data_4167b77b362c437f1ab84cf809ca43ff
#
_entry.id   4167b77b362c437f1ab84cf809ca43ff
#
_cell.length_a   1.000
_cell.length_b   1.000
_cell.length_c   1.000
_cell.angle_alpha   90.00
_cell.angle_beta   90.00
_cell.angle_gamma   90.00
#
_symmetry.space_group_name_H-M   'P 1'
#
loop_
_entity.id
_entity.type
_entity.pdbx_description
1 polymer ?
#
loop_
_entity_poly.entity_id
_entity_poly.type
_entity_poly.pdbx_seq_one_letter_code
_entity_poly.pdbx_strand_id
1 'polypeptide(L)'
;GGKARSVKVQESIQLLKKIKNEYETLYQNISEMSLNTNDEFIIVLVDQPTKIRLGRTNIWAKLLVLREFEKTILGQKRLSDYAYLDMRYNNQVIAKERL
;
A
#
# COMPACT_ATOMS: atom_id res chain seq x y z
N GLY A 1 -17.75 -1.30 15.71
CA GLY A 1 -17.47 -1.58 17.08
C GLY A 1 -16.12 -2.23 17.30
N GLY A 2 -15.82 -2.52 18.56
CA GLY A 2 -14.52 -3.04 18.97
C GLY A 2 -14.11 -4.33 18.31
N LYS A 3 -15.05 -5.25 18.10
CA LYS A 3 -14.74 -6.54 17.46
C LYS A 3 -14.30 -6.37 16.00
N ALA A 4 -15.02 -5.55 15.24
CA ALA A 4 -14.68 -5.31 13.84
C ALA A 4 -13.30 -4.63 13.73
N ARG A 5 -13.01 -3.71 14.64
CA ARG A 5 -11.72 -3.01 14.66
C ARG A 5 -10.58 -3.97 15.00
N SER A 6 -10.80 -4.88 15.98
CA SER A 6 -9.82 -5.88 16.36
C SER A 6 -9.49 -6.83 15.21
N VAL A 7 -10.51 -7.26 14.47
CA VAL A 7 -10.33 -8.11 13.29
C VAL A 7 -9.49 -7.39 12.24
N LYS A 8 -9.77 -6.11 11.99
CA LYS A 8 -8.99 -5.32 11.03
C LYS A 8 -7.55 -5.13 11.46
N VAL A 9 -7.30 -4.96 12.76
CA VAL A 9 -5.93 -4.86 13.28
C VAL A 9 -5.18 -6.17 13.05
N GLN A 10 -5.83 -7.32 13.31
CA GLN A 10 -5.22 -8.62 13.04
C GLN A 10 -4.95 -8.82 11.56
N GLU A 11 -5.86 -8.41 10.69
CA GLU A 11 -5.66 -8.45 9.24
C GLU A 11 -4.44 -7.62 8.84
N SER A 12 -4.26 -6.45 9.48
CA SER A 12 -3.10 -5.60 9.22
C SER A 12 -1.79 -6.30 9.57
N ILE A 13 -1.76 -7.00 10.70
CA ILE A 13 -0.57 -7.74 11.14
C ILE A 13 -0.25 -8.87 10.15
N GLN A 14 -1.27 -9.62 9.75
CA GLN A 14 -1.09 -10.71 8.78
C GLN A 14 -0.63 -10.16 7.44
N LEU A 15 -1.19 -9.04 7.01
CA LEU A 15 -0.80 -8.39 5.77
C LEU A 15 0.68 -7.97 5.81
N LEU A 16 1.11 -7.35 6.91
CA LEU A 16 2.52 -6.95 7.05
C LEU A 16 3.46 -8.15 6.97
N LYS A 17 3.09 -9.26 7.61
CA LYS A 17 3.88 -10.49 7.53
C LYS A 17 3.99 -11.00 6.09
N LYS A 18 2.90 -10.95 5.37
CA LYS A 18 2.87 -11.39 3.98
C LYS A 18 3.71 -10.48 3.09
N ILE A 19 3.64 -9.17 3.29
CA ILE A 19 4.47 -8.21 2.56
C ILE A 19 5.94 -8.48 2.84
N LYS A 20 6.28 -8.70 4.11
CA LYS A 20 7.66 -9.01 4.50
C LYS A 20 8.20 -10.23 3.76
N ASN A 21 7.38 -11.28 3.61
CA ASN A 21 7.80 -12.54 3.01
C ASN A 21 7.78 -12.52 1.49
N GLU A 22 6.84 -11.79 0.89
CA GLU A 22 6.58 -11.89 -0.55
C GLU A 22 6.76 -10.58 -1.33
N TYR A 23 6.99 -9.46 -0.64
CA TYR A 23 7.24 -8.16 -1.28
C TYR A 23 8.19 -7.35 -0.40
N GLU A 24 9.39 -7.89 -0.23
CA GLU A 24 10.37 -7.36 0.74
C GLU A 24 10.78 -5.92 0.44
N THR A 25 10.92 -5.54 -0.83
CA THR A 25 11.31 -4.18 -1.18
C THR A 25 10.30 -3.16 -0.70
N LEU A 26 9.01 -3.48 -0.81
CA LEU A 26 7.97 -2.64 -0.25
C LEU A 26 8.04 -2.64 1.28
N TYR A 27 8.18 -3.83 1.89
CA TYR A 27 8.22 -3.95 3.35
C TYR A 27 9.28 -3.03 3.96
N GLN A 28 10.48 -3.01 3.37
CA GLN A 28 11.57 -2.19 3.87
C GLN A 28 11.33 -0.69 3.71
N ASN A 29 10.42 -0.31 2.84
CA ASN A 29 10.10 1.09 2.58
C ASN A 29 8.81 1.57 3.26
N ILE A 30 8.17 0.73 4.07
CA ILE A 30 6.97 1.15 4.81
C ILE A 30 7.38 1.87 6.09
N SER A 31 6.94 3.12 6.24
CA SER A 31 7.06 3.82 7.52
C SER A 31 5.82 3.65 8.39
N GLU A 32 4.67 3.47 7.75
CA GLU A 32 3.40 3.41 8.47
C GLU A 32 2.38 2.62 7.67
N MET A 33 1.61 1.79 8.37
CA MET A 33 0.40 1.16 7.82
C MET A 33 -0.73 1.45 8.79
N SER A 34 -1.81 2.02 8.29
CA SER A 34 -2.92 2.44 9.13
C SER A 34 -4.27 2.15 8.48
N LEU A 35 -5.31 2.25 9.29
CA LEU A 35 -6.69 2.24 8.82
C LEU A 35 -7.24 3.64 9.02
N ASN A 36 -7.89 4.18 8.00
CA ASN A 36 -8.56 5.47 8.16
C ASN A 36 -9.95 5.26 8.79
N THR A 37 -10.73 6.34 8.91
CA THR A 37 -12.05 6.30 9.54
C THR A 37 -13.06 5.46 8.75
N ASN A 38 -12.76 5.18 7.48
CA ASN A 38 -13.61 4.34 6.63
C ASN A 38 -13.10 2.90 6.54
N ASP A 39 -12.18 2.51 7.43
CA ASP A 39 -11.54 1.18 7.46
C ASP A 39 -10.77 0.84 6.19
N GLU A 40 -10.29 1.86 5.51
CA GLU A 40 -9.42 1.66 4.34
C GLU A 40 -7.97 1.54 4.79
N PHE A 41 -7.24 0.59 4.21
CA PHE A 41 -5.80 0.43 4.46
C PHE A 41 -5.02 1.50 3.72
N ILE A 42 -4.08 2.12 4.42
CA ILE A 42 -3.20 3.14 3.86
C ILE A 42 -1.77 2.83 4.29
N ILE A 43 -0.86 2.84 3.32
CA ILE A 43 0.58 2.69 3.56
C ILE A 43 1.25 4.03 3.26
N VAL A 44 2.20 4.43 4.11
CA VAL A 44 3.06 5.60 3.87
C VAL A 44 4.49 5.12 3.76
N LEU A 45 5.21 5.61 2.75
CA LEU A 45 6.59 5.19 2.50
C LEU A 45 7.59 6.00 3.30
N VAL A 46 8.78 5.40 3.55
CA VAL A 46 9.87 6.00 4.34
C VAL A 46 10.62 7.09 3.57
N ASP A 47 11.04 6.78 2.33
CA ASP A 47 11.92 7.67 1.55
C ASP A 47 11.31 9.05 1.37
N GLN A 48 10.04 9.07 1.00
CA GLN A 48 9.22 10.26 0.94
C GLN A 48 7.82 9.85 1.36
N PRO A 49 7.02 10.76 1.93
CA PRO A 49 5.72 10.37 2.47
C PRO A 49 4.67 10.11 1.38
N THR A 50 5.00 9.22 0.45
CA THR A 50 4.03 8.75 -0.54
C THR A 50 2.93 7.97 0.16
N LYS A 51 1.69 8.36 -0.07
CA LYS A 51 0.53 7.69 0.50
C LYS A 51 0.00 6.69 -0.54
N ILE A 52 -0.05 5.42 -0.16
CA ILE A 52 -0.62 4.35 -0.98
C ILE A 52 -1.95 3.97 -0.39
N ARG A 53 -3.03 4.26 -1.11
CA ARG A 53 -4.40 3.97 -0.66
C ARG A 53 -4.84 2.64 -1.25
N LEU A 54 -5.03 1.64 -0.38
CA LEU A 54 -5.39 0.28 -0.81
C LEU A 54 -6.89 0.00 -0.74
N GLY A 55 -7.63 0.82 0.00
CA GLY A 55 -9.06 0.58 0.17
C GLY A 55 -9.34 -0.50 1.19
N ARG A 56 -10.49 -1.18 1.06
CA ARG A 56 -11.00 -2.10 2.06
C ARG A 56 -10.97 -3.56 1.65
N THR A 57 -10.87 -3.86 0.37
CA THR A 57 -11.01 -5.21 -0.16
C THR A 57 -9.89 -5.54 -1.14
N ASN A 58 -9.64 -6.84 -1.31
CA ASN A 58 -8.66 -7.35 -2.29
C ASN A 58 -7.26 -6.75 -2.11
N ILE A 59 -6.87 -6.58 -0.84
CA ILE A 59 -5.65 -5.83 -0.52
C ILE A 59 -4.42 -6.49 -1.13
N TRP A 60 -4.27 -7.81 -0.96
CA TRP A 60 -3.10 -8.50 -1.52
C TRP A 60 -3.08 -8.45 -3.04
N ALA A 61 -4.23 -8.63 -3.69
CA ALA A 61 -4.32 -8.53 -5.15
C ALA A 61 -3.87 -7.15 -5.63
N LYS A 62 -4.26 -6.10 -4.91
CA LYS A 62 -3.85 -4.74 -5.24
C LYS A 62 -2.34 -4.54 -5.05
N LEU A 63 -1.76 -5.15 -4.02
CA LEU A 63 -0.32 -5.07 -3.82
C LEU A 63 0.45 -5.79 -4.93
N LEU A 64 -0.10 -6.86 -5.49
CA LEU A 64 0.50 -7.51 -6.67
C LEU A 64 0.45 -6.59 -7.89
N VAL A 65 -0.65 -5.86 -8.06
CA VAL A 65 -0.76 -4.85 -9.13
C VAL A 65 0.28 -3.75 -8.91
N LEU A 66 0.45 -3.30 -7.67
CA LEU A 66 1.47 -2.30 -7.32
C LEU A 66 2.87 -2.80 -7.68
N ARG A 67 3.16 -4.06 -7.36
CA ARG A 67 4.46 -4.66 -7.67
C ARG A 67 4.73 -4.67 -9.18
N GLU A 68 3.72 -5.00 -9.98
CA GLU A 68 3.86 -4.95 -11.43
C GLU A 68 4.04 -3.52 -11.93
N PHE A 69 3.32 -2.56 -11.35
CA PHE A 69 3.51 -1.15 -11.67
C PHE A 69 4.95 -0.71 -11.37
N GLU A 70 5.47 -1.08 -10.21
CA GLU A 70 6.83 -0.76 -9.82
C GLU A 70 7.85 -1.28 -10.83
N LYS A 71 7.63 -2.49 -11.34
CA LYS A 71 8.49 -3.07 -12.37
C LYS A 71 8.45 -2.28 -13.67
N THR A 72 7.29 -1.77 -14.05
CA THR A 72 7.16 -1.02 -15.32
C THR A 72 7.87 0.32 -15.27
N ILE A 73 8.03 0.91 -14.09
CA ILE A 73 8.71 2.20 -13.95
C ILE A 73 10.19 2.06 -13.56
N LEU A 74 10.64 0.83 -13.33
CA LEU A 74 12.00 0.55 -12.86
C LEU A 74 13.04 1.17 -13.80
N GLY A 75 14.05 1.83 -13.21
CA GLY A 75 15.09 2.50 -13.96
C GLY A 75 14.77 3.95 -14.30
N GLN A 76 13.50 4.35 -14.22
CA GLN A 76 13.06 5.72 -14.49
C GLN A 76 12.54 6.41 -13.24
N LYS A 77 11.75 5.69 -12.45
CA LYS A 77 11.11 6.24 -11.25
C LYS A 77 11.03 5.19 -10.15
N ARG A 78 10.81 5.66 -8.92
CA ARG A 78 10.52 4.83 -7.76
C ARG A 78 9.10 5.14 -7.27
N LEU A 79 8.53 4.25 -6.48
CA LEU A 79 7.21 4.52 -5.89
C LEU A 79 7.21 5.83 -5.10
N SER A 80 8.31 6.12 -4.41
CA SER A 80 8.44 7.34 -3.59
C SER A 80 8.56 8.63 -4.42
N ASP A 81 8.65 8.54 -5.74
CA ASP A 81 8.63 9.72 -6.60
C ASP A 81 7.21 10.25 -6.80
N TYR A 82 6.21 9.52 -6.36
CA TYR A 82 4.81 9.94 -6.46
C TYR A 82 4.32 10.55 -5.16
N ALA A 83 3.46 11.55 -5.26
CA ALA A 83 2.82 12.14 -4.08
C ALA A 83 1.83 11.15 -3.48
N TYR A 84 1.08 10.46 -4.32
CA TYR A 84 0.21 9.37 -3.87
C TYR A 84 0.01 8.34 -4.98
N LEU A 85 -0.39 7.14 -4.56
CA LEU A 85 -0.76 6.04 -5.44
C LEU A 85 -2.12 5.55 -4.94
N ASP A 86 -3.16 5.75 -5.74
CA ASP A 86 -4.51 5.34 -5.37
C ASP A 86 -4.84 4.00 -6.01
N MET A 87 -4.96 2.99 -5.18
CA MET A 87 -5.21 1.61 -5.60
C MET A 87 -6.55 1.10 -5.10
N ARG A 88 -7.48 2.00 -4.78
CA ARG A 88 -8.78 1.60 -4.28
C ARG A 88 -9.59 0.82 -5.30
N TYR A 89 -9.30 1.00 -6.58
CA TYR A 89 -10.03 0.36 -7.68
C TYR A 89 -9.25 -0.85 -8.16
N ASN A 90 -9.95 -1.95 -8.47
CA ASN A 90 -9.29 -3.19 -8.89
C ASN A 90 -8.52 -3.01 -10.19
N ASN A 91 -7.33 -3.60 -10.25
CA ASN A 91 -6.48 -3.64 -11.46
C ASN A 91 -6.11 -2.27 -11.99
N GLN A 92 -6.09 -1.24 -11.13
CA GLN A 92 -5.83 0.12 -11.57
C GLN A 92 -4.95 0.86 -10.58
N VAL A 93 -3.94 1.56 -11.09
CA VAL A 93 -3.11 2.46 -10.28
C VAL A 93 -3.33 3.87 -10.78
N ILE A 94 -3.81 4.75 -9.89
CA ILE A 94 -3.93 6.17 -10.18
C ILE A 94 -2.78 6.86 -9.46
N ALA A 95 -1.80 7.32 -10.22
CA ALA A 95 -0.57 7.88 -9.68
C ALA A 95 -0.51 9.39 -9.88
N LYS A 96 -0.16 10.11 -8.81
CA LYS A 96 0.04 11.56 -8.85
C LYS A 96 1.51 11.85 -8.61
N GLU A 97 2.16 12.45 -9.60
CA GLU A 97 3.56 12.84 -9.47
C GLU A 97 3.72 14.03 -8.51
N ARG A 98 4.89 14.14 -7.89
CA ARG A 98 5.24 15.33 -7.10
C ARG A 98 5.54 16.48 -8.04
N LEU A 99 5.13 17.66 -7.64
CA LEU A 99 5.40 18.88 -8.41
C LEU A 99 6.82 19.38 -8.19
#